data_522f2ceb9baffef1aa20fb073fedfd42
#
_entry.id   522f2ceb9baffef1aa20fb073fedfd42
#
_cell.length_a   1.000
_cell.length_b   1.000
_cell.length_c   1.000
_cell.angle_alpha   90.00
_cell.angle_beta   90.00
_cell.angle_gamma   90.00
#
_symmetry.space_group_name_H-M   'P 1'
#
loop_
_entity.id
_entity.type
_entity.pdbx_description
1 polymer ?
#
loop_
_entity_poly.entity_id
_entity_poly.type
_entity_poly.pdbx_seq_one_letter_code
_entity_poly.pdbx_strand_id
1 'polypeptide(L)' 'TMYTVQKGDTLLGISRKLDVDYKELIQKNDITNPNLIYPGEVLKI' A
#
# COMPACT_ATOMS: atom_id res chain seq x y z
N THR A 1 -9.64 -2.06 8.17
CA THR A 1 -9.14 -3.11 7.27
C THR A 1 -7.65 -2.90 7.00
N MET A 2 -6.91 -3.97 6.98
CA MET A 2 -5.47 -3.93 6.80
C MET A 2 -5.05 -4.90 5.70
N TYR A 3 -3.93 -4.60 5.06
CA TYR A 3 -3.37 -5.45 4.02
C TYR A 3 -1.89 -5.66 4.29
N THR A 4 -1.44 -6.90 4.25
CA THR A 4 -0.02 -7.22 4.40
C THR A 4 0.64 -7.27 3.03
N VAL A 5 1.68 -6.46 2.85
CA VAL A 5 2.41 -6.39 1.58
C VAL A 5 3.06 -7.73 1.29
N GLN A 6 2.89 -8.21 0.06
CA GLN A 6 3.46 -9.46 -0.42
C GLN A 6 4.68 -9.17 -1.28
N LYS A 7 5.55 -10.16 -1.42
CA LYS A 7 6.71 -10.04 -2.28
C LYS A 7 6.28 -9.71 -3.71
N GLY A 8 6.87 -8.67 -4.26
CA GLY A 8 6.54 -8.22 -5.61
C GLY A 8 5.40 -7.23 -5.70
N ASP A 9 4.73 -6.92 -4.59
CA ASP A 9 3.66 -5.95 -4.60
C ASP A 9 4.20 -4.53 -4.77
N THR A 10 3.42 -3.71 -5.49
CA THR A 10 3.65 -2.27 -5.56
C THR A 10 2.44 -1.57 -4.94
N LEU A 11 2.65 -0.35 -4.46
CA LEU A 11 1.56 0.39 -3.83
C LEU A 11 0.43 0.66 -4.83
N LEU A 12 0.78 0.98 -6.06
CA LEU A 12 -0.22 1.19 -7.11
C LEU A 12 -1.00 -0.10 -7.39
N GLY A 13 -0.29 -1.22 -7.46
CA GLY A 13 -0.94 -2.52 -7.66
C GLY A 13 -1.89 -2.87 -6.52
N ILE A 14 -1.47 -2.60 -5.28
CA ILE A 14 -2.32 -2.83 -4.10
C ILE A 14 -3.57 -1.97 -4.17
N SER A 15 -3.44 -0.68 -4.53
CA SER A 15 -4.58 0.21 -4.60
C SER A 15 -5.61 -0.26 -5.62
N ARG A 16 -5.15 -0.76 -6.76
CA ARG A 16 -6.03 -1.30 -7.80
C ARG A 16 -6.68 -2.61 -7.37
N LYS A 17 -5.89 -3.48 -6.75
CA LYS A 17 -6.36 -4.79 -6.28
C LYS A 17 -7.47 -4.64 -5.26
N LEU A 18 -7.36 -3.66 -4.38
CA LEU A 18 -8.31 -3.44 -3.29
C LEU A 18 -9.34 -2.37 -3.61
N ASP A 19 -9.24 -1.77 -4.79
CA ASP A 19 -10.16 -0.72 -5.25
C ASP A 19 -10.19 0.46 -4.27
N VAL A 20 -9.02 0.92 -3.87
CA VAL A 20 -8.88 2.08 -2.99
C VAL A 20 -8.08 3.16 -3.70
N ASP A 21 -8.28 4.41 -3.27
CA ASP A 21 -7.59 5.54 -3.86
C ASP A 21 -6.11 5.51 -3.48
N TYR A 22 -5.25 5.59 -4.48
CA TYR A 22 -3.79 5.55 -4.31
C TYR A 22 -3.30 6.66 -3.38
N LYS A 23 -3.80 7.88 -3.57
CA LYS A 23 -3.37 9.02 -2.75
C LYS A 23 -3.84 8.89 -1.31
N GLU A 24 -5.05 8.40 -1.11
CA GLU A 24 -5.56 8.14 0.23
C GLU A 24 -4.75 7.07 0.94
N LEU A 25 -4.36 6.03 0.20
CA LEU A 25 -3.55 4.97 0.76
C LEU A 25 -2.20 5.51 1.25
N ILE A 26 -1.57 6.39 0.46
CA ILE A 26 -0.32 7.03 0.83
C ILE A 26 -0.49 7.86 2.10
N GLN A 27 -1.52 8.71 2.15
CA GLN A 27 -1.75 9.59 3.27
C GLN A 27 -2.07 8.82 4.55
N LYS A 28 -2.89 7.81 4.42
CA LYS A 28 -3.35 7.01 5.56
C LYS A 28 -2.20 6.26 6.24
N ASN A 29 -1.16 5.96 5.48
CA ASN A 29 -0.03 5.17 5.97
C ASN A 29 1.26 5.99 6.12
N ASP A 30 1.19 7.31 5.96
CA ASP A 30 2.35 8.19 6.05
C ASP A 30 3.51 7.73 5.15
N ILE A 31 3.19 7.30 3.95
CA ILE A 31 4.20 6.78 3.02
C ILE A 31 4.91 7.94 2.36
N THR A 32 6.21 8.08 2.64
CA THR A 32 7.03 9.13 2.05
C THR A 32 7.40 8.79 0.61
N ASN A 33 7.75 7.53 0.37
CA ASN A 33 8.12 7.08 -0.97
C ASN A 33 7.33 5.82 -1.30
N PRO A 34 6.33 5.91 -2.20
CA PRO A 34 5.47 4.77 -2.51
C PRO A 34 6.20 3.62 -3.21
N ASN A 35 7.43 3.85 -3.68
CA ASN A 35 8.23 2.79 -4.27
C ASN A 35 9.02 2.00 -3.23
N LEU A 36 9.00 2.44 -1.97
CA LEU A 36 9.75 1.81 -0.89
C LEU A 36 8.80 1.15 0.11
N ILE A 37 8.07 0.17 -0.34
CA ILE A 37 7.29 -0.69 0.54
C ILE A 37 7.93 -2.08 0.53
N TYR A 38 7.80 -2.78 1.66
CA TYR A 38 8.52 -4.04 1.87
C TYR A 38 7.55 -5.18 2.17
N PRO A 39 7.85 -6.40 1.72
CA PRO A 39 7.03 -7.56 2.07
C PRO A 39 6.92 -7.70 3.59
N GLY A 40 5.73 -7.99 4.07
CA GLY A 40 5.46 -8.11 5.49
C GLY A 40 5.00 -6.82 6.14
N GLU A 41 5.13 -5.70 5.46
CA GLU A 41 4.63 -4.42 5.95
C GLU A 41 3.10 -4.45 5.96
N VAL A 42 2.48 -3.89 7.01
CA VAL A 42 1.02 -3.86 7.13
C VAL A 42 0.53 -2.47 6.81
N LEU A 43 -0.37 -2.38 5.85
CA LEU A 43 -0.96 -1.12 5.40
C LEU A 43 -2.39 -1.00 5.90
N LYS A 44 -2.76 0.20 6.31
CA LYS A 44 -4.15 0.53 6.65
C LYS A 44 -4.90 0.84 5.35
N ILE A 45 -6.06 0.26 5.21
CA ILE A 45 -6.88 0.46 4.00
C ILE A 45 -8.07 1.42 4.29
#